data_350ee7591efc5b809e0e524b847b85d9
#
_entry.id   350ee7591efc5b809e0e524b847b85d9
#
_cell.length_a   1.000
_cell.length_b   1.000
_cell.length_c   1.000
_cell.angle_alpha   90.00
_cell.angle_beta   90.00
_cell.angle_gamma   90.00
#
_symmetry.space_group_name_H-M   'P 1'
#
loop_
_entity.id
_entity.type
_entity.pdbx_description
1 polymer ?
#
loop_
_entity_poly.entity_id
_entity_poly.type
_entity_poly.pdbx_seq_one_letter_code
_entity_poly.pdbx_strand_id
1 'polypeptide(L)'
;MEQAAVQQQFLSKVSGGDSIEGFLWKDLHWQGIEWHGAEVQKCIFEHNRFIGMDWWSCHLDTVVFAGVSWSETRLRDCVFTSCRFVNCVFERTVFNAHQFVECAFEACVFSECQYLEGALANSPVLDLRIEASRIEKLVMSGNQQVHLQFKDSTFMHLVLTDFDFKCLTLENTAFTNLIALECTARNYSFQGTQLTQSQFTDSDMSGSDFSHANLSQACFKGCELQECRFDRADMRQALMIDANAAHAIFAGAQLECANLSGTNGERAVFCGANMTMTALNRCNLQYADFSDCSMEFTDFSYANISHADFRGGRFMRSKHHAVIDDGTRYGPKQGILPPDHELLRAEQWVKL
;
A
#
# COMPACT_ATOMS: atom_id res chain seq x y z
N MET A 1 38.70 -30.95 -0.45
CA MET A 1 39.84 -30.19 -1.07
C MET A 1 39.40 -29.33 -2.25
N GLU A 2 38.55 -29.83 -3.12
CA GLU A 2 38.08 -29.11 -4.30
C GLU A 2 37.29 -27.85 -4.01
N GLN A 3 36.36 -27.89 -3.04
CA GLN A 3 35.55 -26.74 -2.64
C GLN A 3 36.41 -25.57 -2.11
N ALA A 4 37.37 -25.84 -1.22
CA ALA A 4 38.23 -24.79 -0.66
C ALA A 4 39.12 -24.13 -1.73
N ALA A 5 39.59 -24.90 -2.72
CA ALA A 5 40.38 -24.37 -3.83
C ALA A 5 39.54 -23.45 -4.73
N VAL A 6 38.29 -23.83 -5.03
CA VAL A 6 37.35 -23.01 -5.81
C VAL A 6 37.03 -21.70 -5.10
N GLN A 7 36.75 -21.75 -3.79
CA GLN A 7 36.49 -20.56 -2.99
C GLN A 7 37.69 -19.63 -2.91
N GLN A 8 38.91 -20.19 -2.74
CA GLN A 8 40.13 -19.42 -2.72
C GLN A 8 40.43 -18.74 -4.06
N GLN A 9 40.18 -19.45 -5.17
CA GLN A 9 40.30 -18.86 -6.50
C GLN A 9 39.31 -17.69 -6.70
N PHE A 10 38.05 -17.84 -6.27
CA PHE A 10 37.05 -16.77 -6.30
C PHE A 10 37.53 -15.56 -5.50
N LEU A 11 37.91 -15.79 -4.23
CA LEU A 11 38.33 -14.73 -3.33
C LEU A 11 39.60 -14.00 -3.85
N SER A 12 40.54 -14.71 -4.48
CA SER A 12 41.73 -14.08 -5.06
C SER A 12 41.38 -13.15 -6.23
N LYS A 13 40.36 -13.49 -7.01
CA LYS A 13 39.85 -12.61 -8.08
C LYS A 13 39.14 -11.38 -7.52
N VAL A 14 38.22 -11.57 -6.53
CA VAL A 14 37.55 -10.45 -5.87
C VAL A 14 38.55 -9.48 -5.24
N SER A 15 39.54 -9.99 -4.50
CA SER A 15 40.55 -9.15 -3.86
C SER A 15 41.50 -8.49 -4.84
N GLY A 16 41.68 -9.07 -6.03
CA GLY A 16 42.44 -8.49 -7.14
C GLY A 16 41.68 -7.41 -7.92
N GLY A 17 40.37 -7.25 -7.68
CA GLY A 17 39.51 -6.37 -8.46
C GLY A 17 39.17 -6.92 -9.85
N ASP A 18 39.35 -8.21 -10.08
CA ASP A 18 39.06 -8.86 -11.35
C ASP A 18 37.55 -9.16 -11.46
N SER A 19 36.98 -8.91 -12.62
CA SER A 19 35.64 -9.38 -12.96
C SER A 19 35.58 -10.90 -13.05
N ILE A 20 34.51 -11.48 -12.53
CA ILE A 20 34.27 -12.93 -12.49
C ILE A 20 33.17 -13.23 -13.51
N GLU A 21 33.52 -13.88 -14.61
CA GLU A 21 32.58 -14.13 -15.72
C GLU A 21 32.53 -15.60 -16.12
N GLY A 22 31.28 -16.10 -16.34
CA GLY A 22 31.04 -17.38 -17.02
C GLY A 22 31.28 -18.63 -16.17
N PHE A 23 31.33 -18.51 -14.84
CA PHE A 23 31.55 -19.67 -13.96
C PHE A 23 30.23 -20.33 -13.53
N LEU A 24 30.30 -21.66 -13.38
CA LEU A 24 29.26 -22.46 -12.72
C LEU A 24 29.78 -22.98 -11.39
N TRP A 25 29.10 -22.62 -10.32
CA TRP A 25 29.34 -23.15 -8.97
C TRP A 25 28.15 -23.97 -8.52
N LYS A 26 28.42 -25.22 -8.18
CA LYS A 26 27.37 -26.16 -7.79
C LYS A 26 27.65 -26.79 -6.45
N ASP A 27 26.60 -26.91 -5.63
CA ASP A 27 26.61 -27.60 -4.34
C ASP A 27 27.68 -27.09 -3.36
N LEU A 28 28.07 -25.79 -3.45
CA LEU A 28 29.10 -25.21 -2.59
C LEU A 28 28.49 -24.58 -1.33
N HIS A 29 29.27 -24.63 -0.24
CA HIS A 29 28.95 -24.00 1.02
C HIS A 29 29.90 -22.83 1.29
N TRP A 30 29.38 -21.62 1.27
CA TRP A 30 30.07 -20.37 1.55
C TRP A 30 29.73 -19.94 2.97
N GLN A 31 30.70 -19.80 3.85
CA GLN A 31 30.42 -19.46 5.25
C GLN A 31 31.37 -18.40 5.77
N GLY A 32 30.80 -17.32 6.37
CA GLY A 32 31.54 -16.27 7.04
C GLY A 32 32.54 -15.52 6.15
N ILE A 33 32.26 -15.44 4.84
CA ILE A 33 33.15 -14.82 3.85
C ILE A 33 32.62 -13.44 3.52
N GLU A 34 33.51 -12.47 3.39
CA GLU A 34 33.20 -11.12 2.95
C GLU A 34 33.47 -10.97 1.44
N TRP A 35 32.48 -10.46 0.72
CA TRP A 35 32.64 -10.03 -0.66
C TRP A 35 32.53 -8.52 -0.73
N HIS A 36 33.62 -7.88 -1.09
CA HIS A 36 33.67 -6.42 -1.20
C HIS A 36 34.00 -6.00 -2.61
N GLY A 37 33.10 -5.21 -3.24
CA GLY A 37 33.30 -4.70 -4.60
C GLY A 37 33.37 -5.80 -5.66
N ALA A 38 32.78 -6.97 -5.40
CA ALA A 38 32.82 -8.08 -6.36
C ALA A 38 31.98 -7.74 -7.62
N GLU A 39 32.58 -7.91 -8.78
CA GLU A 39 31.90 -7.86 -10.08
C GLU A 39 31.71 -9.27 -10.62
N VAL A 40 30.47 -9.74 -10.66
CA VAL A 40 30.12 -11.11 -11.08
C VAL A 40 29.17 -11.05 -12.25
N GLN A 41 29.56 -11.64 -13.38
CA GLN A 41 28.78 -11.56 -14.63
C GLN A 41 28.56 -12.94 -15.25
N LYS A 42 27.36 -13.18 -15.78
CA LYS A 42 26.98 -14.41 -16.53
C LYS A 42 27.38 -15.70 -15.82
N CYS A 43 27.29 -15.70 -14.49
CA CYS A 43 27.63 -16.84 -13.64
C CYS A 43 26.37 -17.59 -13.19
N ILE A 44 26.55 -18.84 -12.78
CA ILE A 44 25.48 -19.67 -12.25
C ILE A 44 25.88 -20.21 -10.88
N PHE A 45 25.02 -20.00 -9.89
CA PHE A 45 25.09 -20.63 -8.58
C PHE A 45 23.93 -21.63 -8.48
N GLU A 46 24.24 -22.92 -8.46
CA GLU A 46 23.25 -24.00 -8.38
C GLU A 46 23.39 -24.73 -7.04
N HIS A 47 22.31 -24.77 -6.26
CA HIS A 47 22.25 -25.43 -4.95
C HIS A 47 23.33 -24.98 -3.95
N ASN A 48 23.78 -23.72 -4.05
CA ASN A 48 24.77 -23.18 -3.13
C ASN A 48 24.12 -22.74 -1.81
N ARG A 49 24.90 -22.72 -0.74
CA ARG A 49 24.51 -22.18 0.55
C ARG A 49 25.44 -21.06 0.94
N PHE A 50 24.88 -19.89 1.21
CA PHE A 50 25.57 -18.71 1.73
C PHE A 50 25.16 -18.54 3.20
N ILE A 51 26.08 -18.69 4.15
CA ILE A 51 25.80 -18.65 5.58
C ILE A 51 26.67 -17.60 6.25
N GLY A 52 26.06 -16.61 6.91
CA GLY A 52 26.78 -15.57 7.62
C GLY A 52 27.71 -14.75 6.72
N MET A 53 27.34 -14.60 5.45
CA MET A 53 28.11 -13.82 4.49
C MET A 53 27.92 -12.32 4.71
N ASP A 54 28.90 -11.52 4.32
CA ASP A 54 28.78 -10.07 4.25
C ASP A 54 29.17 -9.58 2.84
N TRP A 55 28.18 -9.14 2.07
CA TRP A 55 28.39 -8.62 0.73
C TRP A 55 28.25 -7.11 0.76
N TRP A 56 29.26 -6.41 0.31
CA TRP A 56 29.27 -4.96 0.29
C TRP A 56 29.70 -4.42 -1.07
N SER A 57 28.90 -3.49 -1.63
CA SER A 57 29.16 -2.83 -2.92
C SER A 57 29.41 -3.83 -4.06
N CYS A 58 28.72 -4.94 -4.06
CA CYS A 58 28.84 -5.96 -5.10
C CYS A 58 27.90 -5.64 -6.28
N HIS A 59 28.40 -5.88 -7.50
CA HIS A 59 27.61 -5.77 -8.71
C HIS A 59 27.48 -7.15 -9.37
N LEU A 60 26.25 -7.61 -9.54
CA LEU A 60 25.97 -8.90 -10.16
C LEU A 60 25.09 -8.66 -11.40
N ASP A 61 25.62 -9.05 -12.56
CA ASP A 61 24.92 -8.87 -13.83
C ASP A 61 24.68 -10.21 -14.53
N THR A 62 23.44 -10.45 -14.94
CA THR A 62 23.06 -11.65 -15.69
C THR A 62 23.43 -12.95 -14.95
N VAL A 63 23.30 -12.97 -13.62
CA VAL A 63 23.65 -14.13 -12.77
C VAL A 63 22.38 -14.96 -12.48
N VAL A 64 22.52 -16.27 -12.54
CA VAL A 64 21.44 -17.20 -12.20
C VAL A 64 21.73 -17.84 -10.83
N PHE A 65 20.76 -17.70 -9.93
CA PHE A 65 20.73 -18.39 -8.64
C PHE A 65 19.61 -19.43 -8.68
N ALA A 66 19.95 -20.70 -8.66
CA ALA A 66 19.01 -21.81 -8.72
C ALA A 66 19.11 -22.69 -7.48
N GLY A 67 18.01 -22.78 -6.69
CA GLY A 67 17.98 -23.55 -5.45
C GLY A 67 18.98 -23.06 -4.40
N VAL A 68 19.28 -21.77 -4.38
CA VAL A 68 20.29 -21.19 -3.49
C VAL A 68 19.63 -20.75 -2.18
N SER A 69 20.32 -20.96 -1.06
CA SER A 69 19.89 -20.45 0.25
C SER A 69 20.88 -19.44 0.80
N TRP A 70 20.34 -18.32 1.28
CA TRP A 70 21.06 -17.33 2.08
C TRP A 70 20.55 -17.41 3.51
N SER A 71 21.43 -17.61 4.46
CA SER A 71 21.10 -17.63 5.87
C SER A 71 22.01 -16.67 6.64
N GLU A 72 21.40 -15.82 7.48
CA GLU A 72 22.13 -14.85 8.32
C GLU A 72 23.12 -13.95 7.53
N THR A 73 22.82 -13.71 6.28
CA THR A 73 23.67 -12.95 5.34
C THR A 73 23.31 -11.46 5.36
N ARG A 74 24.31 -10.60 5.11
CA ARG A 74 24.12 -9.16 4.95
C ARG A 74 24.46 -8.74 3.53
N LEU A 75 23.56 -8.03 2.90
CA LEU A 75 23.73 -7.45 1.57
C LEU A 75 23.64 -5.93 1.71
N ARG A 76 24.74 -5.21 1.46
CA ARG A 76 24.83 -3.76 1.60
C ARG A 76 25.32 -3.12 0.30
N ASP A 77 24.61 -2.09 -0.17
CA ASP A 77 24.95 -1.36 -1.39
C ASP A 77 25.17 -2.28 -2.61
N CYS A 78 24.45 -3.40 -2.67
CA CYS A 78 24.60 -4.37 -3.75
C CYS A 78 23.58 -4.10 -4.87
N VAL A 79 24.03 -4.27 -6.12
CA VAL A 79 23.20 -4.11 -7.31
C VAL A 79 23.15 -5.44 -8.06
N PHE A 80 21.93 -5.91 -8.32
CA PHE A 80 21.65 -7.08 -9.14
C PHE A 80 20.93 -6.61 -10.41
N THR A 81 21.53 -6.83 -11.56
CA THR A 81 20.96 -6.44 -12.85
C THR A 81 20.71 -7.68 -13.68
N SER A 82 19.52 -7.81 -14.25
CA SER A 82 19.12 -8.92 -15.12
C SER A 82 19.39 -10.31 -14.53
N CYS A 83 19.39 -10.41 -13.19
CA CYS A 83 19.62 -11.68 -12.48
C CYS A 83 18.35 -12.51 -12.38
N ARG A 84 18.53 -13.81 -12.25
CA ARG A 84 17.40 -14.74 -12.09
C ARG A 84 17.53 -15.56 -10.81
N PHE A 85 16.50 -15.49 -9.97
CA PHE A 85 16.39 -16.25 -8.72
C PHE A 85 15.29 -17.30 -8.86
N VAL A 86 15.64 -18.58 -8.81
CA VAL A 86 14.71 -19.70 -8.97
C VAL A 86 14.80 -20.63 -7.77
N ASN A 87 13.68 -20.87 -7.10
CA ASN A 87 13.63 -21.70 -5.88
C ASN A 87 14.63 -21.25 -4.80
N CYS A 88 14.77 -19.93 -4.61
CA CYS A 88 15.73 -19.37 -3.66
C CYS A 88 15.08 -19.06 -2.30
N VAL A 89 15.86 -19.22 -1.24
CA VAL A 89 15.43 -18.91 0.14
C VAL A 89 16.39 -17.92 0.78
N PHE A 90 15.85 -16.83 1.28
CA PHE A 90 16.55 -15.85 2.10
C PHE A 90 16.00 -15.94 3.54
N GLU A 91 16.80 -16.39 4.47
CA GLU A 91 16.44 -16.57 5.86
C GLU A 91 17.29 -15.69 6.76
N ARG A 92 16.67 -14.89 7.62
CA ARG A 92 17.37 -13.94 8.51
C ARG A 92 18.41 -13.08 7.78
N THR A 93 18.11 -12.73 6.52
CA THR A 93 18.99 -11.93 5.68
C THR A 93 18.65 -10.45 5.85
N VAL A 94 19.71 -9.63 5.95
CA VAL A 94 19.59 -8.17 6.03
C VAL A 94 19.94 -7.54 4.70
N PHE A 95 18.99 -6.83 4.13
CA PHE A 95 19.13 -6.08 2.90
C PHE A 95 19.19 -4.58 3.21
N ASN A 96 20.24 -3.90 2.81
CA ASN A 96 20.41 -2.47 3.02
C ASN A 96 20.92 -1.77 1.76
N ALA A 97 20.22 -0.74 1.29
CA ALA A 97 20.57 0.06 0.12
C ALA A 97 20.89 -0.79 -1.12
N HIS A 98 20.08 -1.80 -1.43
CA HIS A 98 20.30 -2.68 -2.57
C HIS A 98 19.25 -2.47 -3.65
N GLN A 99 19.57 -2.91 -4.86
CA GLN A 99 18.70 -2.78 -6.02
C GLN A 99 18.63 -4.09 -6.80
N PHE A 100 17.40 -4.50 -7.11
CA PHE A 100 17.12 -5.53 -8.10
C PHE A 100 16.52 -4.85 -9.33
N VAL A 101 17.26 -4.79 -10.42
CA VAL A 101 16.85 -4.16 -11.67
C VAL A 101 16.70 -5.24 -12.74
N GLU A 102 15.52 -5.32 -13.36
CA GLU A 102 15.23 -6.34 -14.38
C GLU A 102 15.48 -7.77 -13.90
N CYS A 103 15.39 -8.02 -12.59
CA CYS A 103 15.59 -9.35 -12.02
C CYS A 103 14.31 -10.17 -12.01
N ALA A 104 14.40 -11.47 -12.17
CA ALA A 104 13.26 -12.38 -12.10
C ALA A 104 13.30 -13.20 -10.80
N PHE A 105 12.15 -13.28 -10.11
CA PHE A 105 11.96 -14.10 -8.92
C PHE A 105 10.90 -15.17 -9.20
N GLU A 106 11.28 -16.44 -9.07
CA GLU A 106 10.43 -17.60 -9.33
C GLU A 106 10.51 -18.56 -8.14
N ALA A 107 9.38 -18.78 -7.46
CA ALA A 107 9.28 -19.64 -6.29
C ALA A 107 10.30 -19.28 -5.18
N CYS A 108 10.41 -17.98 -4.84
CA CYS A 108 11.36 -17.49 -3.85
C CYS A 108 10.68 -17.19 -2.51
N VAL A 109 11.42 -17.34 -1.42
CA VAL A 109 10.96 -17.08 -0.06
C VAL A 109 11.94 -16.16 0.66
N PHE A 110 11.41 -15.09 1.26
CA PHE A 110 12.10 -14.20 2.20
C PHE A 110 11.49 -14.41 3.58
N SER A 111 12.21 -15.06 4.49
CA SER A 111 11.74 -15.39 5.83
C SER A 111 12.58 -14.74 6.89
N GLU A 112 11.94 -14.13 7.91
CA GLU A 112 12.60 -13.44 9.01
C GLU A 112 13.63 -12.37 8.54
N CYS A 113 13.41 -11.79 7.34
CA CYS A 113 14.33 -10.85 6.76
C CYS A 113 14.09 -9.41 7.25
N GLN A 114 15.16 -8.61 7.20
CA GLN A 114 15.12 -7.17 7.40
C GLN A 114 15.51 -6.47 6.10
N TYR A 115 14.59 -5.68 5.58
CA TYR A 115 14.79 -4.92 4.36
C TYR A 115 14.75 -3.43 4.73
N LEU A 116 15.89 -2.76 4.74
CA LEU A 116 16.00 -1.40 5.27
C LEU A 116 15.78 -0.33 4.18
N GLU A 117 16.32 -0.54 2.99
CA GLU A 117 16.13 0.35 1.86
C GLU A 117 16.44 -0.39 0.55
N GLY A 118 15.64 -0.14 -0.51
CA GLY A 118 15.96 -0.69 -1.83
C GLY A 118 14.80 -0.66 -2.81
N ALA A 119 15.05 -1.26 -3.97
CA ALA A 119 14.09 -1.28 -5.07
C ALA A 119 14.04 -2.64 -5.79
N LEU A 120 12.82 -2.98 -6.23
CA LEU A 120 12.55 -3.98 -7.25
C LEU A 120 11.99 -3.23 -8.47
N ALA A 121 12.87 -2.93 -9.43
CA ALA A 121 12.49 -2.16 -10.61
C ALA A 121 12.44 -3.07 -11.85
N ASN A 122 11.33 -3.01 -12.60
CA ASN A 122 11.10 -3.81 -13.81
C ASN A 122 11.38 -5.31 -13.62
N SER A 123 11.15 -5.82 -12.41
CA SER A 123 11.53 -7.18 -12.01
C SER A 123 10.29 -8.08 -11.97
N PRO A 124 10.13 -9.02 -12.90
CA PRO A 124 9.01 -9.94 -12.88
C PRO A 124 9.06 -10.84 -11.63
N VAL A 125 7.93 -10.91 -10.94
CA VAL A 125 7.72 -11.73 -9.75
C VAL A 125 6.68 -12.79 -10.07
N LEU A 126 7.13 -14.03 -10.30
CA LEU A 126 6.24 -15.13 -10.67
C LEU A 126 5.64 -15.83 -9.45
N ASP A 127 6.42 -16.03 -8.39
CA ASP A 127 5.96 -16.52 -7.09
C ASP A 127 6.98 -16.06 -6.03
N LEU A 128 6.56 -15.13 -5.17
CA LEU A 128 7.41 -14.60 -4.10
C LEU A 128 6.62 -14.54 -2.79
N ARG A 129 7.18 -15.11 -1.74
CA ARG A 129 6.64 -15.02 -0.38
C ARG A 129 7.57 -14.22 0.51
N ILE A 130 6.98 -13.30 1.25
CA ILE A 130 7.66 -12.52 2.29
C ILE A 130 6.96 -12.86 3.61
N GLU A 131 7.67 -13.54 4.50
CA GLU A 131 7.12 -14.08 5.74
C GLU A 131 7.90 -13.56 6.96
N ALA A 132 7.20 -13.28 8.05
CA ALA A 132 7.78 -12.88 9.34
C ALA A 132 8.87 -11.80 9.22
N SER A 133 8.72 -10.88 8.25
CA SER A 133 9.76 -9.96 7.83
C SER A 133 9.41 -8.50 8.12
N ARG A 134 10.44 -7.68 8.30
CA ARG A 134 10.31 -6.23 8.44
C ARG A 134 10.89 -5.53 7.23
N ILE A 135 10.05 -4.82 6.52
CA ILE A 135 10.37 -4.13 5.26
C ILE A 135 10.24 -2.63 5.48
N GLU A 136 11.33 -1.89 5.28
CA GLU A 136 11.35 -0.43 5.33
C GLU A 136 11.79 0.13 3.97
N LYS A 137 11.09 1.14 3.45
CA LYS A 137 11.44 1.87 2.20
C LYS A 137 11.70 0.96 1.00
N LEU A 138 10.74 0.09 0.68
CA LEU A 138 10.78 -0.71 -0.55
C LEU A 138 10.00 -0.02 -1.65
N VAL A 139 10.59 0.10 -2.83
CA VAL A 139 9.92 0.55 -4.05
C VAL A 139 9.76 -0.63 -5.00
N MET A 140 8.52 -0.88 -5.44
CA MET A 140 8.19 -1.87 -6.46
C MET A 140 7.52 -1.16 -7.63
N SER A 141 8.18 -1.10 -8.78
CA SER A 141 7.69 -0.38 -9.96
C SER A 141 7.91 -1.16 -11.24
N GLY A 142 6.95 -1.07 -12.18
CA GLY A 142 7.04 -1.69 -13.50
C GLY A 142 7.10 -3.22 -13.47
N ASN A 143 6.67 -3.84 -12.40
CA ASN A 143 6.79 -5.28 -12.18
C ASN A 143 5.60 -6.03 -12.76
N GLN A 144 5.85 -7.02 -13.60
CA GLN A 144 4.83 -8.03 -13.92
C GLN A 144 4.76 -9.04 -12.76
N GLN A 145 3.60 -9.16 -12.15
CA GLN A 145 3.40 -10.02 -10.99
C GLN A 145 2.35 -11.07 -11.31
N VAL A 146 2.60 -12.30 -10.87
CA VAL A 146 1.64 -13.39 -11.01
C VAL A 146 1.15 -13.85 -9.65
N HIS A 147 2.05 -13.98 -8.68
CA HIS A 147 1.69 -14.39 -7.33
C HIS A 147 2.67 -13.80 -6.31
N LEU A 148 2.13 -13.01 -5.37
CA LEU A 148 2.89 -12.38 -4.30
C LEU A 148 2.15 -12.64 -2.98
N GLN A 149 2.85 -13.09 -1.96
CA GLN A 149 2.27 -13.32 -0.65
C GLN A 149 3.06 -12.59 0.43
N PHE A 150 2.35 -11.79 1.24
CA PHE A 150 2.90 -11.17 2.45
C PHE A 150 2.21 -11.80 3.66
N LYS A 151 3.01 -12.38 4.54
CA LYS A 151 2.51 -13.07 5.72
C LYS A 151 3.27 -12.65 6.97
N ASP A 152 2.53 -12.39 8.07
CA ASP A 152 3.10 -12.05 9.39
C ASP A 152 4.17 -10.94 9.32
N SER A 153 4.04 -10.01 8.37
CA SER A 153 5.09 -9.04 8.02
C SER A 153 4.64 -7.60 8.24
N THR A 154 5.62 -6.72 8.41
CA THR A 154 5.36 -5.27 8.54
C THR A 154 6.09 -4.50 7.45
N PHE A 155 5.35 -3.58 6.82
CA PHE A 155 5.87 -2.73 5.77
C PHE A 155 5.75 -1.26 6.19
N MET A 156 6.86 -0.53 6.12
CA MET A 156 6.93 0.91 6.33
C MET A 156 7.43 1.57 5.05
N HIS A 157 6.70 2.57 4.54
CA HIS A 157 7.04 3.26 3.29
C HIS A 157 7.21 2.33 2.08
N LEU A 158 6.28 1.38 1.91
CA LEU A 158 6.20 0.60 0.67
C LEU A 158 5.60 1.49 -0.42
N VAL A 159 6.24 1.55 -1.57
CA VAL A 159 5.76 2.26 -2.75
C VAL A 159 5.42 1.26 -3.84
N LEU A 160 4.16 1.29 -4.29
CA LEU A 160 3.64 0.50 -5.40
C LEU A 160 3.13 1.46 -6.47
N THR A 161 3.55 1.28 -7.72
CA THR A 161 3.05 2.05 -8.85
C THR A 161 2.58 1.12 -9.94
N ASP A 162 1.40 1.40 -10.53
CA ASP A 162 0.80 0.58 -11.59
C ASP A 162 0.68 -0.90 -11.17
N PHE A 163 0.14 -1.12 -9.96
CA PHE A 163 0.10 -2.43 -9.31
C PHE A 163 -1.33 -2.99 -9.29
N ASP A 164 -1.49 -4.27 -9.69
CA ASP A 164 -2.76 -5.00 -9.53
C ASP A 164 -2.73 -5.85 -8.25
N PHE A 165 -3.52 -5.44 -7.24
CA PHE A 165 -3.63 -6.15 -5.97
C PHE A 165 -4.19 -7.58 -6.08
N LYS A 166 -4.79 -7.97 -7.21
CA LYS A 166 -5.27 -9.34 -7.42
C LYS A 166 -4.15 -10.38 -7.34
N CYS A 167 -2.92 -9.99 -7.64
CA CYS A 167 -1.76 -10.87 -7.54
C CYS A 167 -1.20 -10.98 -6.11
N LEU A 168 -1.68 -10.16 -5.17
CA LEU A 168 -1.19 -10.09 -3.79
C LEU A 168 -2.14 -10.81 -2.82
N THR A 169 -1.58 -11.66 -1.98
CA THR A 169 -2.29 -12.26 -0.84
C THR A 169 -1.72 -11.68 0.46
N LEU A 170 -2.60 -11.18 1.33
CA LEU A 170 -2.24 -10.62 2.64
C LEU A 170 -2.70 -11.56 3.75
N GLU A 171 -1.80 -11.90 4.66
CA GLU A 171 -2.10 -12.64 5.88
C GLU A 171 -1.40 -11.98 7.06
N ASN A 172 -2.15 -11.47 8.03
CA ASN A 172 -1.64 -10.83 9.24
C ASN A 172 -0.52 -9.79 8.96
N THR A 173 -0.73 -8.96 7.93
CA THR A 173 0.27 -7.99 7.45
C THR A 173 -0.19 -6.57 7.75
N ALA A 174 0.75 -5.72 8.17
CA ALA A 174 0.50 -4.32 8.48
C ALA A 174 1.31 -3.39 7.59
N PHE A 175 0.66 -2.30 7.16
CA PHE A 175 1.29 -1.24 6.37
C PHE A 175 1.22 0.08 7.14
N THR A 176 2.32 0.82 7.12
CA THR A 176 2.38 2.21 7.55
C THR A 176 2.97 3.03 6.43
N ASN A 177 2.29 4.10 6.01
CA ASN A 177 2.69 4.91 4.85
C ASN A 177 2.86 4.06 3.56
N LEU A 178 1.90 3.17 3.27
CA LEU A 178 1.83 2.54 1.95
C LEU A 178 1.48 3.63 0.93
N ILE A 179 2.24 3.71 -0.14
CA ILE A 179 1.97 4.59 -1.28
C ILE A 179 1.62 3.70 -2.47
N ALA A 180 0.34 3.69 -2.86
CA ALA A 180 -0.20 2.92 -3.98
C ALA A 180 -0.85 3.90 -4.97
N LEU A 181 -0.10 4.30 -6.00
CA LEU A 181 -0.53 5.28 -6.99
C LEU A 181 -0.93 4.62 -8.29
N GLU A 182 -2.07 5.04 -8.85
CA GLU A 182 -2.58 4.51 -10.13
C GLU A 182 -2.72 2.98 -10.11
N CYS A 183 -3.04 2.42 -8.92
CA CYS A 183 -3.15 0.98 -8.70
C CYS A 183 -4.57 0.47 -8.95
N THR A 184 -4.70 -0.82 -9.14
CA THR A 184 -6.00 -1.51 -9.27
C THR A 184 -6.19 -2.52 -8.16
N ALA A 185 -7.30 -2.39 -7.39
CA ALA A 185 -7.66 -3.33 -6.34
C ALA A 185 -9.16 -3.66 -6.36
N ARG A 186 -9.72 -3.86 -7.54
CA ARG A 186 -11.15 -4.15 -7.69
C ARG A 186 -11.55 -5.44 -6.98
N ASN A 187 -12.61 -5.37 -6.14
CA ASN A 187 -13.13 -6.49 -5.37
C ASN A 187 -12.06 -7.18 -4.50
N TYR A 188 -11.06 -6.42 -4.05
CA TYR A 188 -9.99 -6.92 -3.19
C TYR A 188 -10.36 -6.78 -1.71
N SER A 189 -9.87 -7.69 -0.86
CA SER A 189 -10.13 -7.63 0.58
C SER A 189 -8.94 -7.05 1.34
N PHE A 190 -9.17 -5.87 1.92
CA PHE A 190 -8.32 -5.24 2.94
C PHE A 190 -8.92 -5.35 4.34
N GLN A 191 -9.85 -6.31 4.54
CA GLN A 191 -10.58 -6.44 5.78
C GLN A 191 -9.65 -6.55 7.01
N GLY A 192 -9.84 -5.67 7.99
CA GLY A 192 -9.05 -5.66 9.22
C GLY A 192 -7.58 -5.26 9.08
N THR A 193 -7.13 -4.90 7.86
CA THR A 193 -5.73 -4.55 7.60
C THR A 193 -5.36 -3.21 8.24
N GLN A 194 -4.12 -3.10 8.71
CA GLN A 194 -3.53 -1.83 9.16
C GLN A 194 -3.01 -1.06 7.95
N LEU A 195 -3.61 0.10 7.64
CA LEU A 195 -3.31 0.95 6.48
C LEU A 195 -3.18 2.43 6.89
N THR A 196 -2.65 2.66 8.09
CA THR A 196 -2.50 4.02 8.62
C THR A 196 -1.62 4.88 7.72
N GLN A 197 -2.09 6.12 7.40
CA GLN A 197 -1.37 7.07 6.55
C GLN A 197 -1.10 6.58 5.11
N SER A 198 -1.80 5.54 4.66
CA SER A 198 -1.64 5.02 3.31
C SER A 198 -2.24 5.96 2.28
N GLN A 199 -1.65 6.00 1.08
CA GLN A 199 -2.08 6.84 -0.04
C GLN A 199 -2.47 5.95 -1.22
N PHE A 200 -3.72 6.13 -1.71
CA PHE A 200 -4.29 5.37 -2.82
C PHE A 200 -4.73 6.31 -3.97
N THR A 201 -4.11 7.47 -4.08
CA THR A 201 -4.50 8.52 -5.03
C THR A 201 -4.68 7.99 -6.44
N ASP A 202 -5.81 8.39 -7.09
CA ASP A 202 -6.16 8.06 -8.45
C ASP A 202 -6.20 6.55 -8.78
N SER A 203 -6.48 5.72 -7.77
CA SER A 203 -6.55 4.25 -7.88
C SER A 203 -7.98 3.75 -8.00
N ASP A 204 -8.16 2.60 -8.66
CA ASP A 204 -9.44 1.93 -8.79
C ASP A 204 -9.58 0.82 -7.75
N MET A 205 -10.36 1.12 -6.71
CA MET A 205 -10.63 0.23 -5.58
C MET A 205 -12.08 -0.29 -5.59
N SER A 206 -12.81 -0.13 -6.70
CA SER A 206 -14.25 -0.44 -6.80
C SER A 206 -14.59 -1.83 -6.26
N GLY A 207 -15.62 -1.93 -5.42
CA GLY A 207 -16.10 -3.17 -4.80
C GLY A 207 -15.18 -3.75 -3.72
N SER A 208 -14.10 -3.06 -3.33
CA SER A 208 -13.17 -3.57 -2.33
C SER A 208 -13.72 -3.51 -0.91
N ASP A 209 -13.28 -4.45 -0.07
CA ASP A 209 -13.69 -4.58 1.32
C ASP A 209 -12.61 -4.05 2.27
N PHE A 210 -12.85 -2.87 2.86
CA PHE A 210 -12.05 -2.24 3.91
C PHE A 210 -12.72 -2.36 5.29
N SER A 211 -13.69 -3.26 5.45
CA SER A 211 -14.39 -3.40 6.74
C SER A 211 -13.42 -3.66 7.88
N HIS A 212 -13.61 -2.94 8.99
CA HIS A 212 -12.73 -3.02 10.17
C HIS A 212 -11.26 -2.65 9.93
N ALA A 213 -10.88 -2.14 8.77
CA ALA A 213 -9.51 -1.68 8.51
C ALA A 213 -9.19 -0.41 9.32
N ASN A 214 -7.92 -0.23 9.66
CA ASN A 214 -7.42 1.01 10.19
C ASN A 214 -6.90 1.88 9.03
N LEU A 215 -7.70 2.86 8.64
CA LEU A 215 -7.46 3.81 7.55
C LEU A 215 -7.25 5.23 8.09
N SER A 216 -6.86 5.36 9.37
CA SER A 216 -6.63 6.68 9.95
C SER A 216 -5.57 7.45 9.17
N GLN A 217 -5.90 8.69 8.80
CA GLN A 217 -5.07 9.56 7.96
C GLN A 217 -4.78 9.00 6.54
N ALA A 218 -5.54 8.02 6.06
CA ALA A 218 -5.39 7.51 4.70
C ALA A 218 -5.93 8.52 3.67
N CYS A 219 -5.38 8.49 2.46
CA CYS A 219 -5.77 9.35 1.35
C CYS A 219 -6.32 8.52 0.18
N PHE A 220 -7.58 8.80 -0.18
CA PHE A 220 -8.30 8.24 -1.33
C PHE A 220 -8.70 9.34 -2.32
N LYS A 221 -7.89 10.39 -2.44
CA LYS A 221 -8.18 11.49 -3.36
C LYS A 221 -8.30 10.98 -4.79
N GLY A 222 -9.41 11.33 -5.48
CA GLY A 222 -9.67 10.97 -6.86
C GLY A 222 -9.89 9.48 -7.13
N CYS A 223 -10.02 8.65 -6.08
CA CYS A 223 -10.20 7.20 -6.24
C CYS A 223 -11.60 6.82 -6.73
N GLU A 224 -11.67 5.72 -7.46
CA GLU A 224 -12.92 5.00 -7.73
C GLU A 224 -13.19 4.03 -6.58
N LEU A 225 -14.24 4.32 -5.78
CA LEU A 225 -14.61 3.60 -4.56
C LEU A 225 -16.06 3.10 -4.60
N GLN A 226 -16.64 2.97 -5.80
CA GLN A 226 -18.02 2.50 -5.94
C GLN A 226 -18.19 1.13 -5.29
N GLU A 227 -19.28 0.96 -4.56
CA GLU A 227 -19.63 -0.30 -3.91
C GLU A 227 -18.59 -0.80 -2.88
N CYS A 228 -17.60 0.04 -2.50
CA CYS A 228 -16.64 -0.32 -1.45
C CYS A 228 -17.32 -0.46 -0.09
N ARG A 229 -16.75 -1.32 0.75
CA ARG A 229 -17.19 -1.51 2.13
C ARG A 229 -16.17 -0.93 3.10
N PHE A 230 -16.62 0.01 3.92
CA PHE A 230 -15.87 0.63 5.01
C PHE A 230 -16.58 0.40 6.36
N ASP A 231 -17.38 -0.66 6.47
CA ASP A 231 -18.11 -0.96 7.69
C ASP A 231 -17.18 -0.96 8.91
N ARG A 232 -17.46 -0.13 9.90
CA ARG A 232 -16.68 0.00 11.14
C ARG A 232 -15.19 0.24 10.93
N ALA A 233 -14.79 0.73 9.77
CA ALA A 233 -13.40 1.16 9.54
C ALA A 233 -13.06 2.38 10.39
N ASP A 234 -11.80 2.48 10.81
CA ASP A 234 -11.26 3.69 11.40
C ASP A 234 -10.74 4.60 10.29
N MET A 235 -11.49 5.63 9.94
CA MET A 235 -11.19 6.59 8.88
C MET A 235 -10.97 8.00 9.45
N ARG A 236 -10.56 8.10 10.71
CA ARG A 236 -10.30 9.40 11.34
C ARG A 236 -9.23 10.16 10.57
N GLN A 237 -9.54 11.44 10.25
CA GLN A 237 -8.67 12.32 9.47
C GLN A 237 -8.36 11.81 8.04
N ALA A 238 -9.12 10.85 7.51
CA ALA A 238 -8.95 10.37 6.14
C ALA A 238 -9.35 11.45 5.12
N LEU A 239 -8.74 11.41 3.95
CA LEU A 239 -9.01 12.31 2.83
C LEU A 239 -9.63 11.52 1.69
N MET A 240 -10.86 11.88 1.27
CA MET A 240 -11.57 11.29 0.13
C MET A 240 -12.02 12.37 -0.85
N ILE A 241 -11.22 13.41 -1.00
CA ILE A 241 -11.54 14.58 -1.83
C ILE A 241 -11.74 14.13 -3.28
N ASP A 242 -12.86 14.56 -3.90
CA ASP A 242 -13.21 14.27 -5.29
C ASP A 242 -13.26 12.76 -5.64
N ALA A 243 -13.39 11.88 -4.66
CA ALA A 243 -13.54 10.44 -4.88
C ALA A 243 -14.95 10.09 -5.37
N ASN A 244 -15.07 8.96 -6.05
CA ASN A 244 -16.36 8.39 -6.43
C ASN A 244 -16.72 7.23 -5.52
N ALA A 245 -17.52 7.49 -4.50
CA ALA A 245 -17.96 6.53 -3.48
C ALA A 245 -19.46 6.18 -3.61
N ALA A 246 -20.01 6.23 -4.83
CA ALA A 246 -21.40 5.87 -5.06
C ALA A 246 -21.68 4.43 -4.59
N HIS A 247 -22.79 4.24 -3.87
CA HIS A 247 -23.19 2.97 -3.28
C HIS A 247 -22.20 2.37 -2.23
N ALA A 248 -21.19 3.11 -1.79
CA ALA A 248 -20.26 2.64 -0.76
C ALA A 248 -20.93 2.56 0.61
N ILE A 249 -20.44 1.64 1.46
CA ILE A 249 -21.01 1.37 2.77
C ILE A 249 -20.02 1.81 3.87
N PHE A 250 -20.41 2.82 4.65
CA PHE A 250 -19.66 3.37 5.79
C PHE A 250 -20.36 3.09 7.12
N ALA A 251 -21.17 2.03 7.21
CA ALA A 251 -21.98 1.77 8.39
C ALA A 251 -21.12 1.63 9.65
N GLY A 252 -21.37 2.49 10.66
CA GLY A 252 -20.62 2.53 11.90
C GLY A 252 -19.15 2.94 11.78
N ALA A 253 -18.71 3.47 10.64
CA ALA A 253 -17.35 3.97 10.44
C ALA A 253 -17.02 5.16 11.34
N GLN A 254 -15.74 5.30 11.70
CA GLN A 254 -15.21 6.46 12.43
C GLN A 254 -14.64 7.46 11.42
N LEU A 255 -15.36 8.56 11.16
CA LEU A 255 -15.01 9.57 10.16
C LEU A 255 -14.66 10.93 10.80
N GLU A 256 -14.32 10.94 12.09
CA GLU A 256 -13.99 12.18 12.81
C GLU A 256 -12.87 12.95 12.10
N CYS A 257 -13.12 14.23 11.85
CA CYS A 257 -12.19 15.11 11.13
C CYS A 257 -11.83 14.63 9.71
N ALA A 258 -12.54 13.70 9.11
CA ALA A 258 -12.32 13.29 7.73
C ALA A 258 -12.77 14.37 6.74
N ASN A 259 -12.13 14.41 5.58
CA ASN A 259 -12.48 15.34 4.51
C ASN A 259 -12.95 14.56 3.26
N LEU A 260 -14.26 14.61 3.01
CA LEU A 260 -14.93 14.02 1.86
C LEU A 260 -15.39 15.08 0.86
N SER A 261 -14.85 16.31 0.89
CA SER A 261 -15.29 17.39 0.02
C SER A 261 -15.29 17.01 -1.44
N GLY A 262 -16.36 17.33 -2.17
CA GLY A 262 -16.50 17.03 -3.60
C GLY A 262 -16.79 15.56 -3.94
N THR A 263 -16.85 14.67 -2.94
CA THR A 263 -17.10 13.23 -3.16
C THR A 263 -18.48 12.99 -3.76
N ASN A 264 -18.55 12.08 -4.74
CA ASN A 264 -19.81 11.48 -5.16
C ASN A 264 -20.16 10.30 -4.23
N GLY A 265 -21.08 10.53 -3.32
CA GLY A 265 -21.61 9.51 -2.39
C GLY A 265 -23.08 9.20 -2.64
N GLU A 266 -23.51 9.23 -3.93
CA GLU A 266 -24.90 8.86 -4.27
C GLU A 266 -25.23 7.46 -3.74
N ARG A 267 -26.34 7.37 -2.99
CA ARG A 267 -26.78 6.12 -2.34
C ARG A 267 -25.78 5.47 -1.40
N ALA A 268 -24.78 6.21 -0.93
CA ALA A 268 -23.88 5.70 0.10
C ALA A 268 -24.59 5.52 1.44
N VAL A 269 -24.17 4.52 2.23
CA VAL A 269 -24.76 4.18 3.52
C VAL A 269 -23.82 4.56 4.65
N PHE A 270 -24.15 5.61 5.41
CA PHE A 270 -23.40 6.08 6.58
C PHE A 270 -24.05 5.69 7.90
N CYS A 271 -25.10 4.87 7.89
CA CYS A 271 -25.88 4.56 9.07
C CYS A 271 -25.02 4.30 10.32
N GLY A 272 -25.29 5.03 11.41
CA GLY A 272 -24.58 4.89 12.68
C GLY A 272 -23.11 5.37 12.68
N ALA A 273 -22.63 6.00 11.63
CA ALA A 273 -21.26 6.51 11.55
C ALA A 273 -21.03 7.71 12.51
N ASN A 274 -19.80 7.82 13.01
CA ASN A 274 -19.35 9.02 13.72
C ASN A 274 -18.70 9.98 12.72
N MET A 275 -19.40 11.05 12.43
CA MET A 275 -19.02 12.07 11.44
C MET A 275 -18.68 13.43 12.10
N THR A 276 -18.27 13.42 13.35
CA THR A 276 -17.91 14.64 14.09
C THR A 276 -16.81 15.41 13.34
N MET A 277 -17.02 16.70 13.08
CA MET A 277 -16.10 17.58 12.35
C MET A 277 -15.76 17.11 10.92
N THR A 278 -16.60 16.25 10.31
CA THR A 278 -16.39 15.77 8.94
C THR A 278 -16.76 16.87 7.94
N ALA A 279 -15.94 17.06 6.91
CA ALA A 279 -16.24 17.94 5.78
C ALA A 279 -16.91 17.15 4.64
N LEU A 280 -18.14 17.53 4.29
CA LEU A 280 -18.96 16.98 3.21
C LEU A 280 -19.43 18.07 2.23
N ASN A 281 -18.71 19.18 2.20
CA ASN A 281 -19.09 20.28 1.34
C ASN A 281 -18.94 19.94 -0.14
N ARG A 282 -19.91 20.41 -0.94
CA ARG A 282 -19.99 20.18 -2.39
C ARG A 282 -20.13 18.71 -2.83
N CYS A 283 -20.50 17.82 -1.91
CA CYS A 283 -20.74 16.42 -2.23
C CYS A 283 -22.06 16.19 -2.97
N ASN A 284 -22.09 15.17 -3.80
CA ASN A 284 -23.34 14.57 -4.25
C ASN A 284 -23.72 13.42 -3.29
N LEU A 285 -24.74 13.63 -2.46
CA LEU A 285 -25.21 12.69 -1.44
C LEU A 285 -26.69 12.34 -1.63
N GLN A 286 -27.15 12.38 -2.89
CA GLN A 286 -28.53 12.04 -3.20
C GLN A 286 -28.84 10.60 -2.77
N TYR A 287 -29.98 10.41 -2.10
CA TYR A 287 -30.44 9.12 -1.58
C TYR A 287 -29.50 8.47 -0.56
N ALA A 288 -28.51 9.17 -0.01
CA ALA A 288 -27.63 8.61 1.00
C ALA A 288 -28.36 8.38 2.33
N ASP A 289 -27.94 7.36 3.07
CA ASP A 289 -28.47 7.01 4.38
C ASP A 289 -27.54 7.52 5.50
N PHE A 290 -27.96 8.57 6.21
CA PHE A 290 -27.31 9.14 7.41
C PHE A 290 -28.07 8.83 8.68
N SER A 291 -28.93 7.80 8.68
CA SER A 291 -29.70 7.44 9.87
C SER A 291 -28.78 7.13 11.06
N ASP A 292 -29.18 7.56 12.23
CA ASP A 292 -28.49 7.35 13.50
C ASP A 292 -27.02 7.86 13.57
N CYS A 293 -26.57 8.69 12.62
CA CYS A 293 -25.24 9.27 12.61
C CYS A 293 -25.03 10.32 13.72
N SER A 294 -23.78 10.43 14.19
CA SER A 294 -23.32 11.57 14.97
C SER A 294 -22.69 12.60 14.05
N MET A 295 -23.31 13.78 13.92
CA MET A 295 -22.94 14.83 12.95
C MET A 295 -22.62 16.17 13.64
N GLU A 296 -21.89 16.11 14.74
CA GLU A 296 -21.47 17.29 15.45
C GLU A 296 -20.43 18.08 14.64
N PHE A 297 -20.65 19.38 14.42
CA PHE A 297 -19.78 20.27 13.63
C PHE A 297 -19.54 19.81 12.17
N THR A 298 -20.33 18.90 11.64
CA THR A 298 -20.23 18.43 10.26
C THR A 298 -20.62 19.54 9.28
N ASP A 299 -19.91 19.65 8.17
CA ASP A 299 -20.14 20.68 7.15
C ASP A 299 -20.70 20.08 5.86
N PHE A 300 -22.00 20.28 5.59
CA PHE A 300 -22.69 19.89 4.36
C PHE A 300 -22.85 21.06 3.36
N SER A 301 -22.17 22.18 3.55
CA SER A 301 -22.36 23.37 2.72
C SER A 301 -22.22 23.05 1.22
N TYR A 302 -23.18 23.50 0.42
CA TYR A 302 -23.27 23.29 -1.04
C TYR A 302 -23.44 21.81 -1.47
N ALA A 303 -23.69 20.89 -0.56
CA ALA A 303 -23.96 19.50 -0.91
C ALA A 303 -25.36 19.31 -1.47
N ASN A 304 -25.54 18.35 -2.36
CA ASN A 304 -26.83 17.84 -2.77
C ASN A 304 -27.20 16.64 -1.90
N ILE A 305 -28.12 16.83 -0.95
CA ILE A 305 -28.62 15.80 -0.05
C ILE A 305 -30.07 15.41 -0.38
N SER A 306 -30.53 15.64 -1.60
CA SER A 306 -31.90 15.33 -2.02
C SER A 306 -32.21 13.86 -1.78
N HIS A 307 -33.38 13.63 -1.17
CA HIS A 307 -33.90 12.30 -0.80
C HIS A 307 -33.04 11.54 0.24
N ALA A 308 -32.02 12.16 0.82
CA ALA A 308 -31.23 11.53 1.89
C ALA A 308 -32.05 11.31 3.17
N ASP A 309 -31.63 10.34 3.98
CA ASP A 309 -32.27 9.99 5.24
C ASP A 309 -31.41 10.37 6.46
N PHE A 310 -31.85 11.34 7.24
CA PHE A 310 -31.17 11.82 8.45
C PHE A 310 -31.96 11.46 9.75
N ARG A 311 -32.90 10.53 9.69
CA ARG A 311 -33.69 10.15 10.88
C ARG A 311 -32.80 9.51 11.94
N GLY A 312 -33.02 9.85 13.20
CA GLY A 312 -32.19 9.38 14.32
C GLY A 312 -30.84 10.10 14.44
N GLY A 313 -30.45 10.87 13.43
CA GLY A 313 -29.18 11.60 13.41
C GLY A 313 -29.12 12.72 14.48
N ARG A 314 -27.94 12.92 15.05
CA ARG A 314 -27.67 13.94 16.06
C ARG A 314 -26.85 15.07 15.47
N PHE A 315 -27.41 16.28 15.48
CA PHE A 315 -26.75 17.47 15.01
C PHE A 315 -26.32 18.34 16.20
N MET A 316 -25.11 18.88 16.15
CA MET A 316 -24.67 19.96 17.03
C MET A 316 -23.79 20.91 16.22
N ARG A 317 -24.30 22.12 15.95
CA ARG A 317 -23.61 23.14 15.13
C ARG A 317 -23.22 22.63 13.72
N SER A 318 -24.00 21.72 13.14
CA SER A 318 -23.81 21.27 11.76
C SER A 318 -24.16 22.38 10.78
N LYS A 319 -23.36 22.55 9.73
CA LYS A 319 -23.56 23.56 8.69
C LYS A 319 -24.31 22.96 7.49
N HIS A 320 -25.40 23.62 7.13
CA HIS A 320 -26.22 23.29 5.95
C HIS A 320 -26.41 24.51 5.05
N HIS A 321 -25.32 25.29 4.82
CA HIS A 321 -25.36 26.46 3.98
C HIS A 321 -25.51 26.07 2.51
N ALA A 322 -26.50 26.65 1.81
CA ALA A 322 -26.78 26.43 0.38
C ALA A 322 -26.87 24.96 -0.04
N VAL A 323 -27.38 24.09 0.81
CA VAL A 323 -27.65 22.68 0.45
C VAL A 323 -28.86 22.57 -0.47
N ILE A 324 -28.89 21.53 -1.29
CA ILE A 324 -30.07 21.08 -2.05
C ILE A 324 -30.64 19.90 -1.26
N ASP A 325 -31.87 20.05 -0.69
CA ASP A 325 -32.46 19.08 0.22
C ASP A 325 -33.87 18.61 -0.17
N ASP A 326 -34.18 18.58 -1.46
CA ASP A 326 -35.48 18.17 -1.97
C ASP A 326 -35.82 16.74 -1.53
N GLY A 327 -36.96 16.56 -0.85
CA GLY A 327 -37.40 15.24 -0.41
C GLY A 327 -36.56 14.62 0.71
N THR A 328 -35.62 15.35 1.30
CA THR A 328 -34.77 14.89 2.40
C THR A 328 -35.60 14.59 3.66
N ARG A 329 -35.35 13.45 4.29
CA ARG A 329 -36.04 13.03 5.51
C ARG A 329 -35.19 13.34 6.75
N TYR A 330 -35.69 14.26 7.56
CA TYR A 330 -35.07 14.62 8.83
C TYR A 330 -35.83 14.02 10.02
N GLY A 331 -35.13 13.78 11.10
CA GLY A 331 -35.68 13.77 12.45
C GLY A 331 -35.77 15.20 13.01
N PRO A 332 -35.57 15.38 14.33
CA PRO A 332 -35.47 16.74 14.91
C PRO A 332 -34.27 17.50 14.33
N LYS A 333 -34.52 18.68 13.75
CA LYS A 333 -33.46 19.56 13.16
C LYS A 333 -32.70 20.37 14.20
N GLN A 334 -32.82 20.07 15.50
CA GLN A 334 -32.11 20.78 16.55
C GLN A 334 -30.58 20.65 16.37
N GLY A 335 -29.87 21.78 16.41
CA GLY A 335 -28.40 21.79 16.24
C GLY A 335 -27.89 22.04 14.82
N ILE A 336 -28.76 22.09 13.81
CA ILE A 336 -28.42 22.59 12.49
C ILE A 336 -28.32 24.13 12.56
N LEU A 337 -27.19 24.68 12.09
CA LEU A 337 -26.99 26.12 12.02
C LEU A 337 -27.88 26.74 10.91
N PRO A 338 -28.45 27.94 11.15
CA PRO A 338 -29.18 28.65 10.10
C PRO A 338 -28.21 28.98 8.91
N PRO A 339 -28.77 29.14 7.68
CA PRO A 339 -27.99 29.64 6.56
C PRO A 339 -27.33 30.99 6.86
N ASP A 340 -26.10 31.17 6.39
CA ASP A 340 -25.42 32.45 6.45
C ASP A 340 -25.99 33.39 5.37
N HIS A 341 -26.88 34.30 5.75
CA HIS A 341 -27.56 35.21 4.85
C HIS A 341 -26.63 36.28 4.22
N GLU A 342 -25.55 36.64 4.90
CA GLU A 342 -24.58 37.59 4.37
C GLU A 342 -23.74 36.95 3.28
N LEU A 343 -23.29 35.74 3.52
CA LEU A 343 -22.56 34.94 2.53
C LEU A 343 -23.44 34.66 1.30
N LEU A 344 -24.70 34.25 1.47
CA LEU A 344 -25.64 34.04 0.37
C LEU A 344 -25.83 35.29 -0.51
N ARG A 345 -25.91 36.48 0.10
CA ARG A 345 -26.02 37.74 -0.66
C ARG A 345 -24.72 38.05 -1.41
N ALA A 346 -23.57 37.85 -0.80
CA ALA A 346 -22.27 38.06 -1.44
C ALA A 346 -22.08 37.12 -2.67
N GLU A 347 -22.48 35.88 -2.57
CA GLU A 347 -22.42 34.89 -3.65
C GLU A 347 -23.35 35.20 -4.82
N GLN A 348 -24.53 35.77 -4.55
CA GLN A 348 -25.44 36.24 -5.58
C GLN A 348 -24.91 37.46 -6.33
N TRP A 349 -24.10 38.29 -5.69
CA TRP A 349 -23.51 39.50 -6.31
C TRP A 349 -22.42 39.16 -7.33
N VAL A 350 -21.70 38.07 -7.13
CA VAL A 350 -20.62 37.61 -8.06
C VAL A 350 -21.20 36.99 -9.36
N LYS A 351 -22.49 36.66 -9.39
CA LYS A 351 -23.17 36.06 -10.58
C LYS A 351 -23.81 37.09 -11.53
N LEU A 352 -23.69 38.38 -11.21
CA LEU A 352 -24.12 39.51 -12.05
C LEU A 352 -22.91 40.17 -12.72
#